data_b68630f1a73ceaad71723ffe2871d65e
#
_entry.id   b68630f1a73ceaad71723ffe2871d65e
#
_cell.length_a   1.000
_cell.length_b   1.000
_cell.length_c   1.000
_cell.angle_alpha   90.00
_cell.angle_beta   90.00
_cell.angle_gamma   90.00
#
_symmetry.space_group_name_H-M   'P 1'
#
loop_
_entity.id
_entity.type
_entity.pdbx_description
1 polymer ?
#
loop_
_entity_poly.entity_id
_entity_poly.type
_entity_poly.pdbx_seq_one_letter_code
_entity_poly.pdbx_strand_id
1 'polypeptide(L)'
;MPTLTSLYLCNRTVYAAVGTPAANGAKLTAVCQDELPEGCLINGIITNEGELTAALQGFFAANSLPTQRVALAAGGSQFNHRVLTLPRMNEKKRAAVLTRELSSGGADVTAPLDDYMLLSTDKKSKADTVLATRVEQSVIAGYAALAKAVGFKLYSIDLGLAAP
;
A
#
# COMPACT_ATOMS: atom_id res chain seq x y z
N MET A 1 20.29 10.18 1.03
CA MET A 1 18.92 9.90 0.52
C MET A 1 17.93 10.55 1.45
N PRO A 2 16.76 11.03 0.97
CA PRO A 2 15.79 11.67 1.85
C PRO A 2 15.14 10.66 2.79
N THR A 3 14.82 11.13 4.00
CA THR A 3 14.10 10.35 5.00
C THR A 3 12.71 9.98 4.49
N LEU A 4 12.28 8.76 4.75
CA LEU A 4 10.96 8.21 4.45
C LEU A 4 10.26 7.84 5.76
N THR A 5 9.00 8.22 5.88
CA THR A 5 8.09 7.68 6.89
C THR A 5 7.26 6.58 6.23
N SER A 6 7.38 5.35 6.69
CA SER A 6 6.48 4.25 6.29
C SER A 6 5.36 4.18 7.32
N LEU A 7 4.12 4.21 6.84
CA LEU A 7 2.91 4.15 7.65
C LEU A 7 2.11 2.92 7.27
N TYR A 8 1.81 2.04 8.21
CA TYR A 8 0.94 0.89 7.99
C TYR A 8 -0.34 1.01 8.81
N LEU A 9 -1.46 0.99 8.11
CA LEU A 9 -2.79 1.05 8.71
C LEU A 9 -3.41 -0.35 8.72
N CYS A 10 -3.70 -0.84 9.92
CA CYS A 10 -4.34 -2.12 10.15
C CYS A 10 -5.53 -1.90 11.08
N ASN A 11 -6.72 -2.31 10.72
CA ASN A 11 -8.05 -2.08 11.34
C ASN A 11 -8.09 -1.24 12.63
N ARG A 12 -7.33 -1.62 13.65
CA ARG A 12 -7.31 -0.98 14.98
C ARG A 12 -5.95 -0.43 15.38
N THR A 13 -4.95 -0.51 14.54
CA THR A 13 -3.59 -0.11 14.89
C THR A 13 -2.92 0.62 13.75
N VAL A 14 -2.20 1.68 14.07
CA VAL A 14 -1.27 2.34 13.16
C VAL A 14 0.16 2.02 13.59
N TYR A 15 0.98 1.67 12.61
CA TYR A 15 2.42 1.49 12.78
C TYR A 15 3.16 2.49 11.91
N ALA A 16 4.21 3.06 12.44
CA ALA A 16 5.10 3.91 11.64
C ALA A 16 6.57 3.56 11.87
N ALA A 17 7.33 3.63 10.80
CA ALA A 17 8.78 3.53 10.83
C ALA A 17 9.38 4.69 10.05
N VAL A 18 10.36 5.35 10.63
CA VAL A 18 11.11 6.44 9.99
C VAL A 18 12.52 5.97 9.70
N GLY A 19 12.98 6.21 8.49
CA GLY A 19 14.33 5.79 8.11
C GLY A 19 14.79 6.32 6.78
N THR A 20 16.02 5.98 6.45
CA THR A 20 16.65 6.26 5.15
C THR A 20 16.97 4.96 4.45
N PRO A 21 16.57 4.79 3.18
CA PRO A 21 16.99 3.64 2.38
C PRO A 21 18.52 3.57 2.27
N ALA A 22 19.06 2.37 2.37
CA ALA A 22 20.49 2.07 2.21
C ALA A 22 20.66 0.93 1.19
N ALA A 23 21.88 0.72 0.67
CA ALA A 23 22.15 -0.27 -0.37
C ALA A 23 21.74 -1.71 0.02
N ASN A 24 21.86 -2.05 1.31
CA ASN A 24 21.56 -3.39 1.82
C ASN A 24 20.46 -3.36 2.90
N GLY A 25 19.45 -2.46 2.76
CA GLY A 25 18.36 -2.36 3.72
C GLY A 25 17.92 -0.93 4.00
N ALA A 26 17.63 -0.61 5.25
CA ALA A 26 17.27 0.73 5.69
C ALA A 26 17.85 1.04 7.07
N LYS A 27 18.29 2.28 7.25
CA LYS A 27 18.65 2.78 8.59
C LYS A 27 17.43 3.36 9.23
N LEU A 28 16.85 2.64 10.19
CA LEU A 28 15.70 3.12 10.96
C LEU A 28 16.16 4.11 12.04
N THR A 29 15.39 5.18 12.22
CA THR A 29 15.61 6.20 13.24
C THR A 29 14.50 6.24 14.28
N ALA A 30 13.28 5.81 13.91
CA ALA A 30 12.16 5.68 14.84
C ALA A 30 11.23 4.56 14.38
N VAL A 31 10.60 3.89 15.33
CA VAL A 31 9.48 2.96 15.13
C VAL A 31 8.46 3.24 16.24
N CYS A 32 7.21 3.42 15.88
CA CYS A 32 6.13 3.69 16.81
C CYS A 32 4.83 3.05 16.35
N GLN A 33 3.92 2.86 17.30
CA GLN A 33 2.57 2.35 17.04
C GLN A 33 1.58 3.03 17.98
N ASP A 34 0.31 3.04 17.57
CA ASP A 34 -0.79 3.52 18.40
C ASP A 34 -2.09 2.81 17.99
N GLU A 35 -3.11 2.90 18.84
CA GLU A 35 -4.43 2.38 18.52
C GLU A 35 -5.24 3.40 17.72
N LEU A 36 -5.96 2.91 16.72
CA LEU A 36 -6.93 3.69 15.96
C LEU A 36 -8.33 3.59 16.61
N PRO A 37 -9.16 4.62 16.48
CA PRO A 37 -10.54 4.57 16.93
C PRO A 37 -11.28 3.41 16.28
N GLU A 38 -12.14 2.77 17.06
CA GLU A 38 -12.90 1.61 16.58
C GLU A 38 -13.83 1.97 15.43
N GLY A 39 -13.83 1.17 14.38
CA GLY A 39 -14.72 1.36 13.24
C GLY A 39 -14.31 2.44 12.27
N CYS A 40 -13.19 3.16 12.44
CA CYS A 40 -12.74 4.17 11.47
C CYS A 40 -12.07 3.57 10.23
N LEU A 41 -11.58 2.33 10.33
CA LEU A 41 -11.00 1.55 9.24
C LEU A 41 -11.45 0.10 9.35
N ILE A 42 -12.16 -0.40 8.34
CA ILE A 42 -12.68 -1.78 8.31
C ILE A 42 -12.26 -2.45 7.00
N ASN A 43 -11.47 -3.52 7.09
CA ASN A 43 -11.00 -4.29 5.93
C ASN A 43 -10.36 -3.43 4.82
N GLY A 44 -9.63 -2.38 5.18
CA GLY A 44 -9.00 -1.48 4.23
C GLY A 44 -9.92 -0.39 3.68
N ILE A 45 -11.16 -0.29 4.15
CA ILE A 45 -12.09 0.80 3.80
C ILE A 45 -12.09 1.82 4.92
N ILE A 46 -11.91 3.09 4.58
CA ILE A 46 -12.07 4.21 5.52
C ILE A 46 -13.57 4.45 5.71
N THR A 47 -14.07 4.19 6.91
CA THR A 47 -15.50 4.29 7.26
C THR A 47 -15.82 5.56 8.05
N ASN A 48 -14.82 6.13 8.75
CA ASN A 48 -14.93 7.42 9.43
C ASN A 48 -13.65 8.23 9.20
N GLU A 49 -13.65 9.03 8.11
CA GLU A 49 -12.49 9.84 7.71
C GLU A 49 -12.13 10.89 8.76
N GLY A 50 -13.12 11.52 9.40
CA GLY A 50 -12.88 12.56 10.38
C GLY A 50 -12.13 12.05 11.62
N GLU A 51 -12.58 10.96 12.23
CA GLU A 51 -11.92 10.35 13.37
C GLU A 51 -10.54 9.79 13.01
N LEU A 52 -10.41 9.13 11.85
CA LEU A 52 -9.13 8.62 11.38
C LEU A 52 -8.13 9.74 11.14
N THR A 53 -8.57 10.86 10.56
CA THR A 53 -7.74 12.04 10.33
C THR A 53 -7.23 12.61 11.65
N ALA A 54 -8.13 12.83 12.63
CA ALA A 54 -7.75 13.37 13.93
C ALA A 54 -6.78 12.44 14.67
N ALA A 55 -7.03 11.13 14.67
CA ALA A 55 -6.14 10.13 15.27
C ALA A 55 -4.74 10.17 14.65
N LEU A 56 -4.65 10.18 13.32
CA LEU A 56 -3.36 10.22 12.63
C LEU A 56 -2.64 11.55 12.83
N GLN A 57 -3.33 12.69 12.86
CA GLN A 57 -2.72 13.99 13.18
C GLN A 57 -2.11 13.96 14.59
N GLY A 58 -2.85 13.44 15.58
CA GLY A 58 -2.35 13.24 16.94
C GLY A 58 -1.13 12.33 16.99
N PHE A 59 -1.19 11.19 16.30
CA PHE A 59 -0.10 10.23 16.23
C PHE A 59 1.18 10.82 15.61
N PHE A 60 1.06 11.55 14.50
CA PHE A 60 2.19 12.23 13.86
C PHE A 60 2.79 13.31 14.78
N ALA A 61 1.96 14.11 15.43
CA ALA A 61 2.41 15.16 16.35
C ALA A 61 3.11 14.57 17.60
N ALA A 62 2.50 13.58 18.24
CA ALA A 62 3.04 12.95 19.45
C ALA A 62 4.40 12.28 19.23
N ASN A 63 4.61 11.72 18.05
CA ASN A 63 5.85 11.03 17.68
C ASN A 63 6.81 11.88 16.83
N SER A 64 6.49 13.15 16.57
CA SER A 64 7.30 14.06 15.72
C SER A 64 7.65 13.46 14.37
N LEU A 65 6.70 12.78 13.72
CA LEU A 65 6.94 12.06 12.46
C LEU A 65 7.09 13.02 11.28
N PRO A 66 8.10 12.82 10.41
CA PRO A 66 8.24 13.62 9.19
C PRO A 66 7.08 13.40 8.21
N THR A 67 6.47 14.50 7.75
CA THR A 67 5.30 14.48 6.85
C THR A 67 5.66 14.69 5.37
N GLN A 68 6.92 14.99 5.05
CA GLN A 68 7.32 15.40 3.69
C GLN A 68 7.39 14.26 2.67
N ARG A 69 7.52 13.02 3.14
CA ARG A 69 7.58 11.83 2.29
C ARG A 69 7.07 10.63 3.05
N VAL A 70 5.81 10.27 2.82
CA VAL A 70 5.14 9.17 3.52
C VAL A 70 4.75 8.08 2.52
N ALA A 71 5.25 6.86 2.72
CA ALA A 71 4.76 5.66 2.07
C ALA A 71 3.69 5.04 2.96
N LEU A 72 2.49 4.86 2.42
CA LEU A 72 1.36 4.30 3.14
C LEU A 72 1.16 2.85 2.69
N ALA A 73 1.21 1.92 3.61
CA ALA A 73 0.82 0.54 3.37
C ALA A 73 -0.61 0.32 3.87
N ALA A 74 -1.46 -0.16 2.99
CA ALA A 74 -2.85 -0.49 3.29
C ALA A 74 -3.12 -1.95 2.95
N GLY A 75 -3.95 -2.60 3.73
CA GLY A 75 -4.32 -4.00 3.54
C GLY A 75 -5.81 -4.20 3.79
N GLY A 76 -6.31 -5.35 3.39
CA GLY A 76 -7.71 -5.74 3.58
C GLY A 76 -8.27 -6.44 2.36
N SER A 77 -9.50 -6.92 2.47
CA SER A 77 -10.17 -7.68 1.40
C SER A 77 -10.44 -6.89 0.12
N GLN A 78 -10.28 -5.56 0.15
CA GLN A 78 -10.42 -4.68 -1.01
C GLN A 78 -9.24 -4.79 -1.99
N PHE A 79 -8.09 -5.27 -1.50
CA PHE A 79 -6.91 -5.49 -2.33
C PHE A 79 -6.87 -6.94 -2.81
N ASN A 80 -7.37 -7.17 -4.02
CA ASN A 80 -7.30 -8.50 -4.63
C ASN A 80 -5.90 -8.70 -5.24
N HIS A 81 -5.16 -9.65 -4.71
CA HIS A 81 -3.79 -9.90 -5.16
C HIS A 81 -3.59 -11.37 -5.54
N ARG A 82 -2.71 -11.61 -6.52
CA ARG A 82 -2.34 -12.94 -7.01
C ARG A 82 -0.88 -13.01 -7.37
N VAL A 83 -0.27 -14.13 -7.08
CA VAL A 83 1.05 -14.46 -7.65
C VAL A 83 0.83 -15.19 -8.97
N LEU A 84 1.38 -14.63 -10.04
CA LEU A 84 1.26 -15.15 -11.40
C LEU A 84 2.64 -15.39 -11.98
N THR A 85 2.78 -16.51 -12.70
CA THR A 85 3.98 -16.78 -13.50
C THR A 85 3.65 -16.60 -14.97
N LEU A 86 4.30 -15.66 -15.62
CA LEU A 86 4.04 -15.24 -16.98
C LEU A 86 5.29 -15.43 -17.85
N PRO A 87 5.15 -15.74 -19.13
CA PRO A 87 6.26 -15.68 -20.08
C PRO A 87 6.85 -14.26 -20.07
N ARG A 88 8.16 -14.17 -20.24
CA ARG A 88 8.84 -12.87 -20.35
C ARG A 88 8.31 -12.08 -21.54
N MET A 89 7.86 -10.87 -21.29
CA MET A 89 7.25 -10.01 -22.29
C MET A 89 7.51 -8.54 -21.97
N ASN A 90 7.23 -7.65 -22.93
CA ASN A 90 7.34 -6.22 -22.67
C ASN A 90 6.22 -5.75 -21.72
N GLU A 91 6.43 -4.60 -21.12
CA GLU A 91 5.55 -4.01 -20.09
C GLU A 91 4.11 -3.84 -20.57
N LYS A 92 3.90 -3.34 -21.79
CA LYS A 92 2.57 -3.13 -22.38
C LYS A 92 1.76 -4.42 -22.50
N LYS A 93 2.42 -5.50 -22.97
CA LYS A 93 1.78 -6.83 -23.08
C LYS A 93 1.51 -7.41 -21.68
N ARG A 94 2.45 -7.25 -20.77
CA ARG A 94 2.30 -7.72 -19.38
C ARG A 94 1.10 -7.06 -18.71
N ALA A 95 0.95 -5.73 -18.78
CA ALA A 95 -0.19 -5.02 -18.24
C ALA A 95 -1.53 -5.58 -18.78
N ALA A 96 -1.65 -5.77 -20.11
CA ALA A 96 -2.87 -6.31 -20.71
C ALA A 96 -3.19 -7.74 -20.25
N VAL A 97 -2.16 -8.60 -20.09
CA VAL A 97 -2.35 -9.97 -19.58
C VAL A 97 -2.78 -9.94 -18.14
N LEU A 98 -2.15 -9.10 -17.29
CA LEU A 98 -2.48 -8.98 -15.88
C LEU A 98 -3.92 -8.49 -15.68
N THR A 99 -4.35 -7.46 -16.41
CA THR A 99 -5.73 -6.97 -16.36
C THR A 99 -6.73 -8.08 -16.69
N ARG A 100 -6.45 -8.92 -17.69
CA ARG A 100 -7.31 -10.04 -18.04
C ARG A 100 -7.32 -11.13 -16.94
N GLU A 101 -6.15 -11.51 -16.43
CA GLU A 101 -6.04 -12.54 -15.37
C GLU A 101 -6.71 -12.09 -14.06
N LEU A 102 -6.57 -10.82 -13.69
CA LEU A 102 -7.22 -10.26 -12.52
C LEU A 102 -8.75 -10.13 -12.71
N SER A 103 -9.23 -9.86 -13.94
CA SER A 103 -10.67 -9.82 -14.24
C SER A 103 -11.31 -11.21 -14.17
N SER A 104 -10.61 -12.26 -14.56
CA SER A 104 -11.14 -13.64 -14.55
C SER A 104 -11.39 -14.21 -13.15
N GLY A 105 -10.94 -13.52 -12.12
CA GLY A 105 -11.03 -13.94 -10.72
C GLY A 105 -12.34 -13.61 -9.99
N GLY A 106 -13.33 -13.04 -10.69
CA GLY A 106 -14.68 -12.86 -10.13
C GLY A 106 -14.87 -11.66 -9.19
N ALA A 107 -13.88 -10.79 -9.01
CA ALA A 107 -14.10 -9.52 -8.34
C ALA A 107 -14.66 -8.51 -9.34
N ASP A 108 -15.95 -8.24 -9.24
CA ASP A 108 -16.61 -7.21 -10.05
C ASP A 108 -16.24 -5.83 -9.48
N VAL A 109 -15.16 -5.26 -10.01
CA VAL A 109 -14.63 -3.96 -9.60
C VAL A 109 -15.03 -2.92 -10.66
N THR A 110 -15.79 -1.91 -10.26
CA THR A 110 -16.40 -0.94 -11.19
C THR A 110 -15.36 -0.06 -11.90
N ALA A 111 -14.29 0.31 -11.23
CA ALA A 111 -13.20 1.11 -11.78
C ALA A 111 -11.86 0.55 -11.26
N PRO A 112 -11.36 -0.55 -11.84
CA PRO A 112 -10.17 -1.21 -11.33
C PRO A 112 -8.90 -0.42 -11.61
N LEU A 113 -8.03 -0.37 -10.62
CA LEU A 113 -6.63 -0.04 -10.75
C LEU A 113 -5.82 -1.33 -10.59
N ASP A 114 -5.03 -1.64 -11.61
CA ASP A 114 -4.16 -2.80 -11.63
C ASP A 114 -2.71 -2.35 -11.53
N ASP A 115 -1.96 -3.02 -10.68
CA ASP A 115 -0.51 -2.83 -10.58
C ASP A 115 0.18 -4.16 -10.31
N TYR A 116 1.50 -4.22 -10.47
CA TYR A 116 2.26 -5.43 -10.19
C TYR A 116 3.67 -5.16 -9.71
N MET A 117 4.19 -6.08 -8.94
CA MET A 117 5.59 -6.11 -8.53
C MET A 117 6.26 -7.38 -9.07
N LEU A 118 7.43 -7.22 -9.70
CA LEU A 118 8.25 -8.35 -10.13
C LEU A 118 8.91 -9.00 -8.91
N LEU A 119 8.57 -10.26 -8.63
CA LEU A 119 9.14 -11.03 -7.54
C LEU A 119 10.43 -11.75 -7.95
N SER A 120 10.41 -12.38 -9.12
CA SER A 120 11.57 -13.11 -9.64
C SER A 120 11.53 -13.27 -11.15
N THR A 121 12.70 -13.48 -11.73
CA THR A 121 12.87 -13.81 -13.17
C THR A 121 13.65 -15.12 -13.29
N ASP A 122 13.05 -16.12 -13.91
CA ASP A 122 13.76 -17.33 -14.31
C ASP A 122 14.33 -17.16 -15.72
N LYS A 123 15.66 -17.12 -15.80
CA LYS A 123 16.38 -16.97 -17.08
C LYS A 123 16.30 -18.22 -17.94
N LYS A 124 16.14 -19.41 -17.36
CA LYS A 124 16.11 -20.69 -18.08
C LYS A 124 14.77 -20.87 -18.78
N SER A 125 13.68 -20.73 -18.06
CA SER A 125 12.32 -20.85 -18.61
C SER A 125 11.83 -19.57 -19.29
N LYS A 126 12.57 -18.48 -19.23
CA LYS A 126 12.17 -17.14 -19.71
C LYS A 126 10.80 -16.71 -19.13
N ALA A 127 10.61 -16.96 -17.85
CA ALA A 127 9.40 -16.63 -17.10
C ALA A 127 9.66 -15.60 -16.02
N ASP A 128 8.69 -14.72 -15.80
CA ASP A 128 8.65 -13.75 -14.73
C ASP A 128 7.56 -14.14 -13.74
N THR A 129 7.87 -14.17 -12.44
CA THR A 129 6.88 -14.30 -11.38
C THR A 129 6.57 -12.92 -10.84
N VAL A 130 5.31 -12.55 -10.83
CA VAL A 130 4.83 -11.23 -10.40
C VAL A 130 3.77 -11.36 -9.32
N LEU A 131 3.75 -10.42 -8.37
CA LEU A 131 2.62 -10.17 -7.50
C LEU A 131 1.75 -9.13 -8.19
N ALA A 132 0.60 -9.52 -8.69
CA ALA A 132 -0.37 -8.64 -9.32
C ALA A 132 -1.45 -8.26 -8.32
N THR A 133 -1.86 -7.01 -8.33
CA THR A 133 -2.86 -6.47 -7.41
C THR A 133 -3.92 -5.69 -8.18
N ARG A 134 -5.17 -5.87 -7.79
CA ARG A 134 -6.32 -5.10 -8.25
C ARG A 134 -7.04 -4.48 -7.06
N VAL A 135 -7.38 -3.22 -7.18
CA VAL A 135 -8.16 -2.48 -6.18
C VAL A 135 -9.13 -1.53 -6.89
N GLU A 136 -10.22 -1.18 -6.24
CA GLU A 136 -11.13 -0.15 -6.75
C GLU A 136 -10.51 1.24 -6.59
N GLN A 137 -10.64 2.08 -7.62
CA GLN A 137 -10.10 3.44 -7.64
C GLN A 137 -10.59 4.29 -6.46
N SER A 138 -11.83 4.11 -6.02
CA SER A 138 -12.41 4.82 -4.87
C SER A 138 -11.64 4.56 -3.57
N VAL A 139 -11.14 3.34 -3.37
CA VAL A 139 -10.34 2.98 -2.19
C VAL A 139 -9.02 3.78 -2.18
N ILE A 140 -8.32 3.82 -3.30
CA ILE A 140 -7.07 4.59 -3.42
C ILE A 140 -7.32 6.09 -3.29
N ALA A 141 -8.42 6.60 -3.88
CA ALA A 141 -8.82 7.99 -3.74
C ALA A 141 -9.10 8.37 -2.27
N GLY A 142 -9.73 7.48 -1.50
CA GLY A 142 -9.95 7.66 -0.07
C GLY A 142 -8.64 7.80 0.72
N TYR A 143 -7.65 6.96 0.47
CA TYR A 143 -6.34 7.09 1.10
C TYR A 143 -5.58 8.36 0.68
N ALA A 144 -5.72 8.78 -0.58
CA ALA A 144 -5.13 10.03 -1.04
C ALA A 144 -5.80 11.26 -0.38
N ALA A 145 -7.11 11.24 -0.21
CA ALA A 145 -7.86 12.27 0.53
C ALA A 145 -7.44 12.31 2.01
N LEU A 146 -7.35 11.16 2.66
CA LEU A 146 -6.86 11.03 4.03
C LEU A 146 -5.45 11.64 4.19
N ALA A 147 -4.52 11.31 3.30
CA ALA A 147 -3.17 11.86 3.32
C ALA A 147 -3.18 13.40 3.28
N LYS A 148 -4.01 13.97 2.42
CA LYS A 148 -4.20 15.43 2.30
C LYS A 148 -4.82 16.03 3.56
N ALA A 149 -5.84 15.38 4.14
CA ALA A 149 -6.52 15.85 5.34
C ALA A 149 -5.60 15.81 6.58
N VAL A 150 -4.79 14.77 6.72
CA VAL A 150 -3.78 14.66 7.80
C VAL A 150 -2.64 15.66 7.60
N GLY A 151 -2.30 16.01 6.35
CA GLY A 151 -1.27 17.00 6.02
C GLY A 151 0.09 16.41 5.69
N PHE A 152 0.16 15.14 5.26
CA PHE A 152 1.42 14.56 4.80
C PHE A 152 1.48 14.41 3.27
N LYS A 153 2.70 14.47 2.73
CA LYS A 153 2.94 14.23 1.31
C LYS A 153 3.05 12.75 1.03
N LEU A 154 2.03 12.21 0.38
CA LEU A 154 1.99 10.83 -0.03
C LEU A 154 3.05 10.57 -1.11
N TYR A 155 3.93 9.59 -0.85
CA TYR A 155 4.96 9.13 -1.77
C TYR A 155 4.50 7.91 -2.56
N SER A 156 3.91 6.93 -1.89
CA SER A 156 3.33 5.73 -2.48
C SER A 156 2.19 5.21 -1.61
N ILE A 157 1.31 4.42 -2.23
CA ILE A 157 0.39 3.53 -1.53
C ILE A 157 0.81 2.12 -1.93
N ASP A 158 1.20 1.33 -0.95
CA ASP A 158 1.69 -0.02 -1.13
C ASP A 158 0.72 -1.04 -0.52
N LEU A 159 0.75 -2.26 -1.02
CA LEU A 159 -0.02 -3.35 -0.44
C LEU A 159 0.61 -3.76 0.89
N GLY A 160 -0.13 -3.55 1.99
CA GLY A 160 0.21 -4.06 3.29
C GLY A 160 -0.09 -5.56 3.35
N LEU A 161 0.83 -6.38 2.85
CA LEU A 161 0.77 -7.81 3.11
C LEU A 161 1.03 -8.00 4.60
N ALA A 162 0.06 -8.58 5.32
CA ALA A 162 0.30 -9.01 6.67
C ALA A 162 1.54 -9.91 6.65
N ALA A 163 2.60 -9.47 7.31
CA ALA A 163 3.73 -10.34 7.55
C ALA A 163 3.21 -11.55 8.34
N PRO A 164 3.65 -12.77 7.99
CA PRO A 164 3.24 -13.98 8.71
C PRO A 164 3.69 -13.94 10.17
#